data_0c5a18f819a26e8a97564ea558965d92
#
_entry.id   0c5a18f819a26e8a97564ea558965d92
#
_cell.length_a   1.000
_cell.length_b   1.000
_cell.length_c   1.000
_cell.angle_alpha   90.00
_cell.angle_beta   90.00
_cell.angle_gamma   90.00
#
_symmetry.space_group_name_H-M   'P 1'
#
loop_
_entity.id
_entity.type
_entity.pdbx_description
1 polymer ?
#
loop_
_entity_poly.entity_id
_entity_poly.type
_entity_poly.pdbx_seq_one_letter_code
_entity_poly.pdbx_strand_id
1 'polypeptide(L)'
;MNTKTLNMNKTAFITGINGMDGSHLADLLLTKGYKVYGMERRSSNVNDVNTKHLKDKITILNGDMTDQNSLLRCLKESNPDEVYNLAAQSFVGESWNTPEQTSNVTGLGVLRMLEAIREYNPKIKFYQASSSEMFGRMVE
;
A
#
# COMPACT_ATOMS: atom_id res chain seq x y z
N MET A 1 9.18 32.44 -12.09
CA MET A 1 8.75 31.24 -12.86
C MET A 1 9.15 30.01 -12.09
N ASN A 2 8.22 29.39 -11.36
CA ASN A 2 8.48 28.15 -10.64
C ASN A 2 8.37 26.99 -11.63
N THR A 3 9.48 26.57 -12.16
CA THR A 3 9.59 25.26 -12.79
C THR A 3 9.45 24.21 -11.68
N LYS A 4 8.22 23.71 -11.48
CA LYS A 4 8.00 22.45 -10.79
C LYS A 4 8.84 21.41 -11.51
N THR A 5 9.97 21.04 -10.94
CA THR A 5 10.73 19.87 -11.35
C THR A 5 9.76 18.69 -11.18
N LEU A 6 9.15 18.27 -12.27
CA LEU A 6 8.39 17.02 -12.32
C LEU A 6 9.35 15.96 -11.80
N ASN A 7 8.96 15.23 -10.77
CA ASN A 7 9.70 14.08 -10.23
C ASN A 7 9.65 12.92 -11.26
N MET A 8 10.14 13.21 -12.46
CA MET A 8 10.20 12.27 -13.56
C MET A 8 11.17 11.17 -13.15
N ASN A 9 10.65 9.95 -13.04
CA ASN A 9 11.33 8.68 -12.77
C ASN A 9 11.33 8.16 -11.32
N LYS A 10 10.51 8.66 -10.42
CA LYS A 10 10.33 7.98 -9.12
C LYS A 10 9.42 6.78 -9.24
N THR A 11 9.70 5.78 -8.43
CA THR A 11 8.88 4.56 -8.32
C THR A 11 8.15 4.54 -6.99
N ALA A 12 6.84 4.31 -7.03
CA ALA A 12 6.00 4.13 -5.87
C ALA A 12 5.46 2.69 -5.78
N PHE A 13 5.43 2.15 -4.58
CA PHE A 13 4.80 0.87 -4.27
C PHE A 13 3.64 1.08 -3.31
N ILE A 14 2.45 0.64 -3.69
CA ILE A 14 1.19 0.86 -2.95
C ILE A 14 0.62 -0.48 -2.52
N THR A 15 0.49 -0.71 -1.22
CA THR A 15 -0.32 -1.83 -0.70
C THR A 15 -1.78 -1.39 -0.58
N GLY A 16 -2.71 -2.33 -0.68
CA GLY A 16 -4.13 -1.99 -0.69
C GLY A 16 -4.59 -1.26 -1.96
N ILE A 17 -3.95 -1.56 -3.07
CA ILE A 17 -4.19 -0.90 -4.38
C ILE A 17 -5.65 -0.99 -4.83
N ASN A 18 -6.34 -2.10 -4.54
CA ASN A 18 -7.73 -2.32 -4.94
C ASN A 18 -8.75 -1.55 -4.09
N GLY A 19 -8.30 -0.93 -3.01
CA GLY A 19 -9.12 -0.03 -2.21
C GLY A 19 -9.36 1.31 -2.91
N MET A 20 -10.33 2.08 -2.42
CA MET A 20 -10.66 3.39 -2.94
C MET A 20 -9.43 4.33 -2.87
N ASP A 21 -8.83 4.46 -1.70
CA ASP A 21 -7.68 5.36 -1.50
C ASP A 21 -6.45 4.92 -2.30
N GLY A 22 -6.19 3.60 -2.40
CA GLY A 22 -5.08 3.05 -3.19
C GLY A 22 -5.19 3.38 -4.67
N SER A 23 -6.38 3.21 -5.25
CA SER A 23 -6.65 3.51 -6.66
C SER A 23 -6.53 5.02 -6.97
N HIS A 24 -7.09 5.88 -6.12
CA HIS A 24 -6.97 7.34 -6.30
C HIS A 24 -5.54 7.84 -6.12
N LEU A 25 -4.79 7.26 -5.17
CA LEU A 25 -3.37 7.59 -5.02
C LEU A 25 -2.56 7.18 -6.26
N ALA A 26 -2.85 6.01 -6.84
CA ALA A 26 -2.20 5.57 -8.06
C ALA A 26 -2.46 6.54 -9.22
N ASP A 27 -3.72 6.97 -9.41
CA ASP A 27 -4.05 8.00 -10.41
C ASP A 27 -3.25 9.29 -10.20
N LEU A 28 -3.22 9.79 -8.96
CA LEU A 28 -2.46 11.00 -8.63
C LEU A 28 -0.96 10.85 -8.93
N LEU A 29 -0.36 9.73 -8.54
CA LEU A 29 1.07 9.49 -8.76
C LEU A 29 1.41 9.34 -10.25
N LEU A 30 0.54 8.70 -11.04
CA LEU A 30 0.70 8.63 -12.49
C LEU A 30 0.69 10.03 -13.12
N THR A 31 -0.20 10.95 -12.68
CA THR A 31 -0.20 12.34 -13.17
C THR A 31 1.07 13.11 -12.82
N LYS A 32 1.78 12.66 -11.78
CA LYS A 32 3.07 13.22 -11.34
C LYS A 32 4.28 12.56 -12.01
N GLY A 33 4.06 11.62 -12.93
CA GLY A 33 5.12 10.93 -13.66
C GLY A 33 5.82 9.81 -12.90
N TYR A 34 5.19 9.28 -11.84
CA TYR A 34 5.70 8.11 -11.13
C TYR A 34 5.46 6.83 -11.93
N LYS A 35 6.39 5.89 -11.81
CA LYS A 35 6.13 4.49 -12.09
C LYS A 35 5.45 3.87 -10.88
N VAL A 36 4.26 3.29 -11.06
CA VAL A 36 3.45 2.80 -9.95
C VAL A 36 3.37 1.28 -9.97
N TYR A 37 3.66 0.68 -8.82
CA TYR A 37 3.41 -0.72 -8.52
C TYR A 37 2.34 -0.83 -7.45
N GLY A 38 1.40 -1.72 -7.66
CA GLY A 38 0.36 -2.03 -6.68
C GLY A 38 0.53 -3.44 -6.12
N MET A 39 0.29 -3.62 -4.82
CA MET A 39 0.25 -4.95 -4.23
C MET A 39 -1.20 -5.42 -4.08
N GLU A 40 -1.44 -6.61 -4.57
CA GLU A 40 -2.71 -7.29 -4.43
C GLU A 40 -2.49 -8.65 -3.75
N ARG A 41 -3.41 -9.02 -2.87
CA ARG A 41 -3.42 -10.36 -2.28
C ARG A 41 -4.00 -11.36 -3.28
N ARG A 42 -3.33 -12.49 -3.45
CA ARG A 42 -3.87 -13.56 -4.29
C ARG A 42 -5.22 -14.03 -3.75
N SER A 43 -6.24 -13.93 -4.56
CA SER A 43 -7.61 -14.33 -4.25
C SER A 43 -8.24 -15.01 -5.46
N SER A 44 -9.15 -15.95 -5.21
CA SER A 44 -9.98 -16.54 -6.27
C SER A 44 -11.02 -15.55 -6.83
N ASN A 45 -11.39 -14.54 -6.02
CA ASN A 45 -12.30 -13.46 -6.41
C ASN A 45 -11.53 -12.15 -6.39
N VAL A 46 -11.04 -11.73 -7.56
CA VAL A 46 -10.36 -10.44 -7.71
C VAL A 46 -11.42 -9.34 -7.76
N ASN A 47 -11.39 -8.44 -6.78
CA ASN A 47 -12.19 -7.22 -6.83
C ASN A 47 -11.35 -6.09 -7.43
N ASP A 48 -11.43 -5.92 -8.74
CA ASP A 48 -10.69 -4.91 -9.52
C ASP A 48 -11.53 -3.68 -9.88
N VAL A 49 -12.72 -3.52 -9.30
CA VAL A 49 -13.67 -2.45 -9.65
C VAL A 49 -13.00 -1.08 -9.61
N ASN A 50 -12.18 -0.81 -8.59
CA ASN A 50 -11.50 0.48 -8.45
C ASN A 50 -10.24 0.61 -9.31
N THR A 51 -9.63 -0.49 -9.74
CA THR A 51 -8.34 -0.50 -10.46
C THR A 51 -8.46 -0.86 -11.94
N LYS A 52 -9.65 -1.16 -12.42
CA LYS A 52 -9.89 -1.58 -13.79
C LYS A 52 -9.34 -0.60 -14.84
N HIS A 53 -9.44 0.71 -14.58
CA HIS A 53 -8.93 1.77 -15.45
C HIS A 53 -7.40 1.96 -15.37
N LEU A 54 -6.75 1.29 -14.40
CA LEU A 54 -5.30 1.35 -14.17
C LEU A 54 -4.55 0.14 -14.77
N LYS A 55 -5.26 -0.85 -15.29
CA LYS A 55 -4.73 -2.16 -15.67
C LYS A 55 -3.47 -2.12 -16.55
N ASP A 56 -3.43 -1.18 -17.50
CA ASP A 56 -2.30 -1.04 -18.42
C ASP A 56 -1.33 0.09 -18.03
N LYS A 57 -1.57 0.74 -16.89
CA LYS A 57 -0.81 1.91 -16.43
C LYS A 57 0.07 1.62 -15.24
N ILE A 58 -0.25 0.58 -14.47
CA ILE A 58 0.49 0.17 -13.27
C ILE A 58 0.88 -1.29 -13.37
N THR A 59 1.86 -1.70 -12.58
CA THR A 59 2.24 -3.11 -12.46
C THR A 59 1.70 -3.67 -11.16
N ILE A 60 0.93 -4.75 -11.23
CA ILE A 60 0.40 -5.44 -10.05
C ILE A 60 1.35 -6.56 -9.64
N LEU A 61 1.72 -6.57 -8.37
CA LEU A 61 2.51 -7.63 -7.74
C LEU A 61 1.67 -8.39 -6.71
N ASN A 62 1.85 -9.70 -6.66
CA ASN A 62 1.19 -10.53 -5.66
C ASN A 62 1.98 -10.53 -4.35
N GLY A 63 1.35 -10.11 -3.28
CA GLY A 63 1.94 -10.11 -1.93
C GLY A 63 0.87 -10.13 -0.85
N ASP A 64 1.27 -10.46 0.37
CA ASP A 64 0.39 -10.51 1.52
C ASP A 64 1.06 -9.85 2.73
N MET A 65 0.33 -8.99 3.46
CA MET A 65 0.82 -8.34 4.68
C MET A 65 1.14 -9.34 5.81
N THR A 66 0.66 -10.58 5.69
CA THR A 66 0.94 -11.65 6.64
C THR A 66 2.18 -12.47 6.29
N ASP A 67 2.78 -12.24 5.11
CA ASP A 67 3.96 -12.96 4.60
C ASP A 67 5.11 -11.99 4.28
N GLN A 68 6.08 -11.90 5.18
CA GLN A 68 7.25 -11.02 5.04
C GLN A 68 8.08 -11.35 3.79
N ASN A 69 8.20 -12.61 3.42
CA ASN A 69 8.96 -12.99 2.23
C ASN A 69 8.31 -12.46 0.95
N SER A 70 6.97 -12.47 0.89
CA SER A 70 6.24 -11.89 -0.25
C SER A 70 6.45 -10.38 -0.33
N LEU A 71 6.45 -9.67 0.81
CA LEU A 71 6.72 -8.24 0.87
C LEU A 71 8.14 -7.92 0.39
N LEU A 72 9.12 -8.65 0.87
CA LEU A 72 10.53 -8.49 0.45
C LEU A 72 10.70 -8.72 -1.07
N ARG A 73 10.04 -9.75 -1.62
CA ARG A 73 10.02 -10.01 -3.07
C ARG A 73 9.41 -8.84 -3.83
N CYS A 74 8.26 -8.32 -3.39
CA CYS A 74 7.62 -7.18 -4.01
C CYS A 74 8.52 -5.92 -3.99
N LEU A 75 9.22 -5.66 -2.88
CA LEU A 75 10.17 -4.55 -2.78
C LEU A 75 11.36 -4.73 -3.75
N LYS A 76 11.92 -5.93 -3.85
CA LYS A 76 13.00 -6.23 -4.79
C LYS A 76 12.58 -6.05 -6.25
N GLU A 77 11.36 -6.47 -6.59
CA GLU A 77 10.85 -6.39 -7.96
C GLU A 77 10.46 -4.95 -8.35
N SER A 78 9.83 -4.20 -7.45
CA SER A 78 9.41 -2.82 -7.71
C SER A 78 10.55 -1.82 -7.57
N ASN A 79 11.56 -2.10 -6.74
CA ASN A 79 12.65 -1.19 -6.36
C ASN A 79 12.17 0.24 -6.11
N PRO A 80 11.28 0.46 -5.12
CA PRO A 80 10.58 1.73 -4.97
C PRO A 80 11.43 2.76 -4.25
N ASP A 81 11.21 4.04 -4.59
CA ASP A 81 11.68 5.18 -3.80
C ASP A 81 10.76 5.45 -2.60
N GLU A 82 9.48 5.13 -2.77
CA GLU A 82 8.42 5.44 -1.81
C GLU A 82 7.44 4.26 -1.69
N VAL A 83 7.11 3.90 -0.45
CA VAL A 83 6.11 2.86 -0.13
C VAL A 83 4.94 3.51 0.58
N TYR A 84 3.74 3.27 0.09
CA TYR A 84 2.47 3.73 0.66
C TYR A 84 1.70 2.52 1.17
N ASN A 85 1.64 2.36 2.49
CA ASN A 85 0.94 1.25 3.11
C ASN A 85 -0.49 1.64 3.47
N LEU A 86 -1.43 1.23 2.59
CA LEU A 86 -2.86 1.45 2.73
C LEU A 86 -3.61 0.13 2.99
N ALA A 87 -2.89 -1.00 2.97
CA ALA A 87 -3.49 -2.30 3.25
C ALA A 87 -3.85 -2.42 4.73
N ALA A 88 -5.11 -2.68 4.99
CA ALA A 88 -5.63 -2.90 6.33
C ALA A 88 -6.92 -3.74 6.26
N GLN A 89 -7.29 -4.35 7.38
CA GLN A 89 -8.67 -4.71 7.65
C GLN A 89 -9.36 -3.45 8.22
N SER A 90 -10.07 -2.72 7.36
CA SER A 90 -10.58 -1.37 7.67
C SER A 90 -12.03 -1.35 8.14
N PHE A 91 -12.77 -2.47 8.03
CA PHE A 91 -14.15 -2.52 8.49
C PHE A 91 -14.21 -2.77 9.99
N VAL A 92 -14.53 -1.74 10.77
CA VAL A 92 -14.51 -1.76 12.25
C VAL A 92 -15.39 -2.88 12.81
N GLY A 93 -16.59 -3.08 12.26
CA GLY A 93 -17.50 -4.14 12.72
C GLY A 93 -16.90 -5.53 12.61
N GLU A 94 -16.17 -5.83 11.53
CA GLU A 94 -15.52 -7.12 11.32
C GLU A 94 -14.32 -7.34 12.23
N SER A 95 -13.70 -6.28 12.74
CA SER A 95 -12.55 -6.40 13.64
C SER A 95 -12.90 -7.13 14.95
N TRP A 96 -14.15 -7.07 15.37
CA TRP A 96 -14.66 -7.80 16.55
C TRP A 96 -14.85 -9.30 16.25
N ASN A 97 -15.22 -9.64 15.02
CA ASN A 97 -15.43 -11.04 14.61
C ASN A 97 -14.10 -11.71 14.23
N THR A 98 -13.16 -10.95 13.73
CA THR A 98 -11.85 -11.45 13.25
C THR A 98 -10.67 -10.68 13.87
N PRO A 99 -10.54 -10.63 15.22
CA PRO A 99 -9.53 -9.81 15.89
C PRO A 99 -8.09 -10.26 15.58
N GLU A 100 -7.87 -11.56 15.43
CA GLU A 100 -6.56 -12.12 15.09
C GLU A 100 -6.13 -11.70 13.68
N GLN A 101 -7.00 -11.83 12.70
CA GLN A 101 -6.73 -11.38 11.33
C GLN A 101 -6.49 -9.87 11.28
N THR A 102 -7.30 -9.10 11.97
CA THR A 102 -7.18 -7.64 12.07
C THR A 102 -5.81 -7.26 12.65
N SER A 103 -5.41 -7.86 13.75
CA SER A 103 -4.11 -7.62 14.38
C SER A 103 -2.95 -8.05 13.47
N ASN A 104 -3.09 -9.18 12.80
CA ASN A 104 -2.04 -9.75 11.96
C ASN A 104 -1.80 -8.92 10.68
N VAL A 105 -2.85 -8.43 10.04
CA VAL A 105 -2.76 -7.60 8.83
C VAL A 105 -2.44 -6.15 9.18
N THR A 106 -3.25 -5.54 10.05
CA THR A 106 -3.22 -4.09 10.31
C THR A 106 -2.11 -3.69 11.29
N GLY A 107 -1.78 -4.55 12.26
CA GLY A 107 -0.70 -4.31 13.22
C GLY A 107 0.62 -4.93 12.78
N LEU A 108 0.73 -6.26 12.85
CA LEU A 108 1.97 -6.97 12.52
C LEU A 108 2.37 -6.83 11.04
N GLY A 109 1.42 -6.62 10.15
CA GLY A 109 1.71 -6.36 8.74
C GLY A 109 2.57 -5.11 8.53
N VAL A 110 2.32 -4.05 9.31
CA VAL A 110 3.16 -2.83 9.28
C VAL A 110 4.59 -3.15 9.72
N LEU A 111 4.74 -3.91 10.81
CA LEU A 111 6.07 -4.33 11.29
C LEU A 111 6.81 -5.14 10.22
N ARG A 112 6.14 -6.10 9.58
CA ARG A 112 6.75 -6.91 8.51
C ARG A 112 7.20 -6.05 7.33
N MET A 113 6.40 -5.07 6.94
CA MET A 113 6.77 -4.15 5.85
C MET A 113 7.98 -3.30 6.23
N LEU A 114 8.02 -2.76 7.44
CA LEU A 114 9.16 -1.98 7.93
C LEU A 114 10.44 -2.83 8.01
N GLU A 115 10.34 -4.07 8.48
CA GLU A 115 11.48 -5.00 8.50
C GLU A 115 11.95 -5.37 7.08
N ALA A 116 11.01 -5.60 6.15
CA ALA A 116 11.36 -5.85 4.75
C ALA A 116 12.06 -4.63 4.11
N ILE A 117 11.60 -3.42 4.41
CA ILE A 117 12.25 -2.17 3.95
C ILE A 117 13.65 -2.05 4.58
N ARG A 118 13.77 -2.27 5.89
CA ARG A 118 15.06 -2.20 6.59
C ARG A 118 16.09 -3.18 6.01
N GLU A 119 15.64 -4.40 5.68
CA GLU A 119 16.49 -5.43 5.09
C GLU A 119 16.89 -5.10 3.65
N TYR A 120 15.94 -4.63 2.84
CA TYR A 120 16.16 -4.40 1.41
C TYR A 120 16.86 -3.06 1.13
N ASN A 121 16.26 -1.97 1.57
CA ASN A 121 16.78 -0.62 1.35
C ASN A 121 16.19 0.38 2.36
N PRO A 122 16.91 0.70 3.44
CA PRO A 122 16.41 1.60 4.49
C PRO A 122 16.26 3.07 4.05
N LYS A 123 16.62 3.42 2.82
CA LYS A 123 16.43 4.77 2.27
C LYS A 123 15.03 4.97 1.67
N ILE A 124 14.26 3.90 1.50
CA ILE A 124 12.88 3.97 1.02
C ILE A 124 12.06 4.83 1.98
N LYS A 125 11.34 5.80 1.45
CA LYS A 125 10.39 6.58 2.23
C LYS A 125 9.13 5.77 2.45
N PHE A 126 8.72 5.66 3.70
CA PHE A 126 7.53 4.89 4.09
C PHE A 126 6.42 5.80 4.60
N TYR A 127 5.24 5.63 4.06
CA TYR A 127 4.01 6.26 4.53
C TYR A 127 3.05 5.20 5.06
N GLN A 128 2.57 5.39 6.30
CA GLN A 128 1.53 4.58 6.91
C GLN A 128 0.24 5.37 6.99
N ALA A 129 -0.83 4.90 6.34
CA ALA A 129 -2.13 5.55 6.40
C ALA A 129 -2.72 5.54 7.82
N SER A 130 -2.45 4.46 8.57
CA SER A 130 -2.91 4.30 9.95
C SER A 130 -4.44 4.23 10.05
N SER A 131 -5.03 4.67 11.15
CA SER A 131 -6.47 4.59 11.40
C SER A 131 -6.97 5.84 12.12
N SER A 132 -8.13 6.34 11.70
CA SER A 132 -8.86 7.39 12.41
C SER A 132 -9.32 6.93 13.79
N GLU A 133 -9.53 5.63 13.98
CA GLU A 133 -9.98 5.03 15.25
C GLU A 133 -8.97 5.22 16.38
N MET A 134 -7.69 5.48 16.08
CA MET A 134 -6.66 5.75 17.09
C MET A 134 -6.93 6.99 17.93
N PHE A 135 -7.77 7.91 17.47
CA PHE A 135 -8.12 9.13 18.20
C PHE A 135 -9.33 8.97 19.13
N GLY A 136 -10.05 7.83 19.06
CA GLY A 136 -11.23 7.55 19.85
C GLY A 136 -12.38 8.52 19.57
N ARG A 137 -13.22 8.76 20.57
CA ARG A 137 -14.29 9.77 20.49
C ARG A 137 -13.67 11.16 20.51
N MET A 138 -13.92 11.93 19.45
CA MET A 138 -13.67 13.36 19.48
C MET A 138 -14.59 13.99 20.53
N VAL A 139 -14.02 14.60 21.54
CA VAL A 139 -14.74 15.44 22.48
C VAL A 139 -14.60 16.86 21.91
N GLU A 140 -15.73 17.45 21.52
CA GLU A 140 -15.77 18.86 21.11
C GLU A 140 -15.38 19.78 22.26
#